data_8c2f6c344437e53224055bd4cfeba4af
#
_entry.id   8c2f6c344437e53224055bd4cfeba4af
#
_cell.length_a   1.000
_cell.length_b   1.000
_cell.length_c   1.000
_cell.angle_alpha   90.00
_cell.angle_beta   90.00
_cell.angle_gamma   90.00
#
_symmetry.space_group_name_H-M   'P 1'
#
loop_
_entity.id
_entity.type
_entity.pdbx_description
1 polymer ?
#
loop_
_entity_poly.entity_id
_entity_poly.type
_entity_poly.pdbx_seq_one_letter_code
_entity_poly.pdbx_strand_id
1 'polypeptide(L)'
;MHRREFGKASLGAIASSPFFFSSKEAALPPRDDFPQVRGLTNYLGKFVVETRYEDIPAEVIELGKKSILDGLGLALAGSRAQSGTICRDYLKQLGMCGHKSCVIGSGLKTSPRFAAWANGVSIHADDFDDTQLSAAKDRVYGLLVHPTVPVLPAIFALSEGRSVFGKEFILAYHAGVEVECKIAEAISPRHYQDGFHSTGTCGPFGSAAACTKLLRFDLSKTLNTFGLVASQSGGLRENFGTMTKPFQAGHAAESGVASAELVALGWTAAEQILEAERGFFHAFGGTFDPGSIIDRLGKPWTFASPGVSLKPYPSGSLTHPAMTELARLIAANKIQPAQVEKVDVGANHNMTTTLLHHQPRTGLEAKFSMEFCLAILLQRRKAGLSEFADQIVQQPDVQDMIRKINFYVDPEAERAGYDKMTSLLKIHLKDGRVITGRADFGKGSPADPMTFEEAAVKFRGCSEYAEWPKAKTEKIIDFVKTLESVPEVNTLSPLLSTEKG
;
A
#
# COMPACT_ATOMS: atom_id res chain seq x y z
N MET A 1 -15.03 -59.28 -19.61
CA MET A 1 -16.44 -59.53 -19.97
C MET A 1 -17.30 -58.41 -19.44
N HIS A 2 -17.96 -57.79 -20.28
CA HIS A 2 -19.13 -56.97 -20.47
C HIS A 2 -18.85 -55.53 -20.91
N ARG A 3 -18.94 -55.40 -22.27
CA ARG A 3 -19.24 -54.14 -22.99
C ARG A 3 -20.69 -53.75 -22.67
N ARG A 4 -20.94 -52.51 -22.33
CA ARG A 4 -22.28 -51.92 -22.40
C ARG A 4 -22.30 -50.86 -23.49
N GLU A 5 -23.25 -51.08 -24.39
CA GLU A 5 -23.58 -50.29 -25.59
C GLU A 5 -24.10 -48.90 -25.21
N PHE A 6 -23.61 -47.89 -25.91
CA PHE A 6 -24.21 -46.56 -25.94
C PHE A 6 -25.23 -46.50 -27.07
N GLY A 7 -26.49 -46.29 -26.69
CA GLY A 7 -27.60 -46.15 -27.59
C GLY A 7 -27.49 -44.93 -28.47
N LYS A 8 -27.82 -45.10 -29.75
CA LYS A 8 -28.02 -44.07 -30.75
C LYS A 8 -29.20 -43.20 -30.40
N ALA A 9 -28.97 -41.90 -30.15
CA ALA A 9 -29.99 -40.88 -30.13
C ALA A 9 -29.94 -40.08 -31.42
N SER A 10 -31.10 -39.98 -32.08
CA SER A 10 -31.36 -39.42 -33.37
C SER A 10 -30.95 -37.93 -33.48
N LEU A 11 -30.29 -37.60 -34.59
CA LEU A 11 -30.09 -36.24 -35.04
C LEU A 11 -31.42 -35.60 -35.47
N GLY A 12 -31.91 -34.68 -34.68
CA GLY A 12 -32.90 -33.69 -35.10
C GLY A 12 -32.18 -32.56 -35.83
N ALA A 13 -32.54 -32.32 -37.09
CA ALA A 13 -32.05 -31.20 -37.87
C ALA A 13 -32.47 -29.88 -37.26
N ILE A 14 -31.56 -29.13 -36.65
CA ILE A 14 -31.77 -27.72 -36.28
C ILE A 14 -31.37 -26.90 -37.50
N ALA A 15 -32.35 -26.27 -38.15
CA ALA A 15 -32.15 -25.31 -39.20
C ALA A 15 -31.24 -24.15 -38.68
N SER A 16 -30.08 -24.05 -39.24
CA SER A 16 -29.15 -22.94 -39.01
C SER A 16 -29.68 -21.69 -39.74
N SER A 17 -30.38 -20.81 -39.02
CA SER A 17 -30.51 -19.42 -39.43
C SER A 17 -29.15 -18.74 -39.32
N PRO A 18 -28.65 -18.11 -40.36
CA PRO A 18 -27.45 -17.28 -40.22
C PRO A 18 -27.85 -15.99 -39.48
N PHE A 19 -27.60 -15.93 -38.17
CA PHE A 19 -27.51 -14.64 -37.50
C PHE A 19 -26.31 -13.91 -38.05
N PHE A 20 -26.52 -13.07 -39.03
CA PHE A 20 -25.62 -11.99 -39.37
C PHE A 20 -25.62 -11.03 -38.17
N PHE A 21 -24.69 -11.17 -37.23
CA PHE A 21 -24.27 -10.08 -36.40
C PHE A 21 -23.63 -9.04 -37.33
N SER A 22 -24.44 -8.11 -37.80
CA SER A 22 -23.92 -6.82 -38.26
C SER A 22 -23.33 -6.15 -37.01
N SER A 23 -22.06 -6.46 -36.68
CA SER A 23 -21.25 -5.64 -35.82
C SER A 23 -20.98 -4.35 -36.58
N LYS A 24 -21.92 -3.41 -36.53
CA LYS A 24 -21.49 -2.02 -36.43
C LYS A 24 -20.73 -1.96 -35.09
N GLU A 25 -19.43 -2.21 -35.13
CA GLU A 25 -18.57 -1.64 -34.13
C GLU A 25 -18.94 -0.17 -34.06
N ALA A 26 -19.66 0.21 -33.00
CA ALA A 26 -19.79 1.59 -32.65
C ALA A 26 -18.34 2.02 -32.42
N ALA A 27 -17.78 2.72 -33.40
CA ALA A 27 -16.46 3.35 -33.23
C ALA A 27 -16.56 4.12 -31.93
N LEU A 28 -15.77 3.75 -30.94
CA LEU A 28 -15.60 4.54 -29.74
C LEU A 28 -15.34 5.97 -30.24
N PRO A 29 -15.99 7.00 -29.68
CA PRO A 29 -15.75 8.38 -30.09
C PRO A 29 -14.25 8.60 -30.06
N PRO A 30 -13.68 9.29 -31.06
CA PRO A 30 -12.26 9.59 -31.08
C PRO A 30 -11.93 10.20 -29.70
N ARG A 31 -10.91 9.67 -29.04
CA ARG A 31 -10.38 10.20 -27.80
C ARG A 31 -9.48 11.40 -28.17
N ASP A 32 -10.10 12.48 -28.65
CA ASP A 32 -9.39 13.69 -29.07
C ASP A 32 -8.63 14.34 -27.90
N ASP A 33 -8.93 13.93 -26.67
CA ASP A 33 -8.39 14.50 -25.43
C ASP A 33 -7.19 13.71 -24.84
N PHE A 34 -6.72 12.62 -25.50
CA PHE A 34 -5.57 11.88 -24.98
C PHE A 34 -4.28 12.68 -25.22
N PRO A 35 -3.48 12.97 -24.16
CA PRO A 35 -2.28 13.78 -24.29
C PRO A 35 -1.27 13.20 -25.26
N GLN A 36 -0.87 13.98 -26.27
CA GLN A 36 0.10 13.59 -27.29
C GLN A 36 1.53 13.93 -26.82
N VAL A 37 2.03 13.14 -25.86
CA VAL A 37 3.39 13.26 -25.31
C VAL A 37 4.25 12.15 -25.86
N ARG A 38 5.43 12.48 -26.39
CA ARG A 38 6.40 11.50 -26.89
C ARG A 38 7.57 11.36 -25.93
N GLY A 39 8.05 10.15 -25.74
CA GLY A 39 9.25 9.87 -24.96
C GLY A 39 9.08 9.98 -23.45
N LEU A 40 7.84 9.88 -22.93
CA LEU A 40 7.58 9.92 -21.50
C LEU A 40 8.21 8.73 -20.77
N THR A 41 8.08 7.53 -21.30
CA THR A 41 8.74 6.33 -20.76
C THR A 41 10.27 6.52 -20.72
N ASN A 42 10.83 7.08 -21.79
CA ASN A 42 12.28 7.39 -21.85
C ASN A 42 12.67 8.44 -20.81
N TYR A 43 11.84 9.45 -20.57
CA TYR A 43 12.08 10.49 -19.56
C TYR A 43 12.14 9.88 -18.15
N LEU A 44 11.21 8.99 -17.79
CA LEU A 44 11.25 8.25 -16.53
C LEU A 44 12.47 7.32 -16.45
N GLY A 45 12.77 6.60 -17.53
CA GLY A 45 13.94 5.71 -17.59
C GLY A 45 15.25 6.46 -17.36
N LYS A 46 15.43 7.63 -17.99
CA LYS A 46 16.58 8.51 -17.76
C LYS A 46 16.69 8.96 -16.30
N PHE A 47 15.56 9.39 -15.71
CA PHE A 47 15.54 9.75 -14.29
C PHE A 47 16.07 8.60 -13.43
N VAL A 48 15.59 7.37 -13.63
CA VAL A 48 16.06 6.21 -12.86
C VAL A 48 17.55 5.97 -13.06
N VAL A 49 18.05 6.00 -14.30
CA VAL A 49 19.45 5.71 -14.61
C VAL A 49 20.39 6.80 -14.07
N GLU A 50 20.03 8.07 -14.27
CA GLU A 50 20.92 9.22 -14.04
C GLU A 50 20.92 9.71 -12.60
N THR A 51 19.80 9.53 -11.84
CA THR A 51 19.71 9.98 -10.44
C THR A 51 20.79 9.34 -9.57
N ARG A 52 21.45 10.13 -8.72
CA ARG A 52 22.48 9.72 -7.77
C ARG A 52 21.98 9.91 -6.34
N TYR A 53 22.64 9.28 -5.39
CA TYR A 53 22.31 9.41 -3.97
C TYR A 53 22.38 10.88 -3.50
N GLU A 54 23.35 11.62 -4.01
CA GLU A 54 23.59 13.03 -3.69
C GLU A 54 22.49 13.97 -4.21
N ASP A 55 21.66 13.51 -5.14
CA ASP A 55 20.52 14.26 -5.68
C ASP A 55 19.28 14.19 -4.75
N ILE A 56 19.32 13.35 -3.71
CA ILE A 56 18.23 13.18 -2.75
C ILE A 56 18.50 14.07 -1.52
N PRO A 57 17.63 15.03 -1.19
CA PRO A 57 17.77 15.85 0.00
C PRO A 57 17.82 15.01 1.30
N ALA A 58 18.62 15.41 2.27
CA ALA A 58 18.78 14.68 3.53
C ALA A 58 17.43 14.45 4.26
N GLU A 59 16.56 15.44 4.24
CA GLU A 59 15.21 15.34 4.81
C GLU A 59 14.35 14.26 4.12
N VAL A 60 14.49 14.11 2.80
CA VAL A 60 13.77 13.09 2.01
C VAL A 60 14.31 11.69 2.38
N ILE A 61 15.63 11.55 2.57
CA ILE A 61 16.24 10.31 3.04
C ILE A 61 15.67 9.91 4.41
N GLU A 62 15.58 10.86 5.35
CA GLU A 62 15.03 10.61 6.69
C GLU A 62 13.55 10.21 6.64
N LEU A 63 12.75 10.80 5.73
CA LEU A 63 11.37 10.40 5.51
C LEU A 63 11.30 8.96 4.98
N GLY A 64 12.09 8.61 3.99
CA GLY A 64 12.15 7.25 3.43
C GLY A 64 12.62 6.21 4.45
N LYS A 65 13.59 6.53 5.31
CA LYS A 65 14.05 5.62 6.39
C LYS A 65 12.91 5.26 7.35
N LYS A 66 12.02 6.19 7.65
CA LYS A 66 10.82 5.91 8.47
C LYS A 66 9.87 4.93 7.79
N SER A 67 9.61 5.10 6.50
CA SER A 67 8.79 4.16 5.70
C SER A 67 9.45 2.78 5.55
N ILE A 68 10.77 2.73 5.37
CA ILE A 68 11.52 1.46 5.36
C ILE A 68 11.37 0.73 6.70
N LEU A 69 11.56 1.43 7.83
CA LEU A 69 11.39 0.85 9.16
C LEU A 69 9.96 0.33 9.37
N ASP A 70 8.98 1.13 8.97
CA ASP A 70 7.57 0.78 9.02
C ASP A 70 7.27 -0.50 8.22
N GLY A 71 7.69 -0.54 6.95
CA GLY A 71 7.50 -1.71 6.08
C GLY A 71 8.13 -2.99 6.64
N LEU A 72 9.31 -2.91 7.24
CA LEU A 72 9.96 -4.06 7.89
C LEU A 72 9.15 -4.55 9.11
N GLY A 73 8.63 -3.63 9.92
CA GLY A 73 7.78 -3.97 11.06
C GLY A 73 6.48 -4.65 10.62
N LEU A 74 5.88 -4.12 9.57
CA LEU A 74 4.65 -4.68 9.00
C LEU A 74 4.89 -6.04 8.34
N ALA A 75 6.05 -6.26 7.72
CA ALA A 75 6.41 -7.58 7.21
C ALA A 75 6.50 -8.63 8.33
N LEU A 76 7.05 -8.26 9.49
CA LEU A 76 7.08 -9.12 10.68
C LEU A 76 5.66 -9.41 11.19
N ALA A 77 4.86 -8.38 11.40
CA ALA A 77 3.48 -8.53 11.89
C ALA A 77 2.62 -9.36 10.93
N GLY A 78 2.60 -8.98 9.64
CA GLY A 78 1.81 -9.65 8.60
C GLY A 78 2.28 -11.06 8.28
N SER A 79 3.51 -11.45 8.67
CA SER A 79 3.93 -12.85 8.61
C SER A 79 3.06 -13.76 9.49
N ARG A 80 2.41 -13.21 10.52
CA ARG A 80 1.46 -13.93 11.40
C ARG A 80 0.04 -13.97 10.82
N ALA A 81 -0.27 -13.09 9.87
CA ALA A 81 -1.56 -13.07 9.21
C ALA A 81 -1.81 -14.35 8.40
N GLN A 82 -3.09 -14.69 8.20
CA GLN A 82 -3.48 -15.86 7.42
C GLN A 82 -2.89 -15.82 6.00
N SER A 83 -2.92 -14.67 5.33
CA SER A 83 -2.33 -14.49 4.00
C SER A 83 -0.83 -14.77 3.98
N GLY A 84 -0.06 -14.27 4.96
CA GLY A 84 1.38 -14.55 5.08
C GLY A 84 1.68 -16.03 5.32
N THR A 85 0.85 -16.71 6.12
CA THR A 85 0.97 -18.17 6.35
C THR A 85 0.70 -18.95 5.07
N ILE A 86 -0.38 -18.63 4.36
CA ILE A 86 -0.73 -19.28 3.08
C ILE A 86 0.39 -19.10 2.05
N CYS A 87 0.98 -17.89 1.95
CA CYS A 87 2.12 -17.67 1.05
C CYS A 87 3.29 -18.62 1.35
N ARG A 88 3.69 -18.75 2.61
CA ARG A 88 4.78 -19.67 3.00
C ARG A 88 4.45 -21.14 2.69
N ASP A 89 3.24 -21.56 2.94
CA ASP A 89 2.83 -22.95 2.69
C ASP A 89 2.75 -23.23 1.19
N TYR A 90 2.28 -22.27 0.40
CA TYR A 90 2.29 -22.35 -1.06
C TYR A 90 3.71 -22.48 -1.61
N LEU A 91 4.66 -21.68 -1.12
CA LEU A 91 6.07 -21.76 -1.55
C LEU A 91 6.71 -23.12 -1.20
N LYS A 92 6.39 -23.69 -0.03
CA LYS A 92 6.83 -25.04 0.33
C LYS A 92 6.24 -26.10 -0.62
N GLN A 93 4.94 -26.02 -0.93
CA GLN A 93 4.28 -26.94 -1.87
C GLN A 93 4.88 -26.88 -3.27
N LEU A 94 5.31 -25.70 -3.73
CA LEU A 94 6.00 -25.52 -5.00
C LEU A 94 7.46 -26.03 -4.98
N GLY A 95 7.98 -26.43 -3.83
CA GLY A 95 9.39 -26.81 -3.68
C GLY A 95 10.36 -25.63 -3.80
N MET A 96 9.86 -24.39 -3.67
CA MET A 96 10.65 -23.15 -3.84
C MET A 96 11.39 -22.80 -2.55
N CYS A 97 12.20 -23.73 -2.04
CA CYS A 97 13.02 -23.59 -0.84
C CYS A 97 14.51 -23.71 -1.15
N GLY A 98 15.36 -23.24 -0.23
CA GLY A 98 16.82 -23.46 -0.33
C GLY A 98 17.57 -22.41 -1.18
N HIS A 99 16.91 -21.33 -1.57
CA HIS A 99 17.52 -20.16 -2.22
C HIS A 99 18.10 -19.16 -1.19
N LYS A 100 18.41 -17.93 -1.62
CA LYS A 100 19.12 -16.94 -0.79
C LYS A 100 18.20 -15.94 -0.10
N SER A 101 17.04 -15.61 -0.68
CA SER A 101 16.20 -14.50 -0.22
C SER A 101 15.22 -14.94 0.86
N CYS A 102 15.20 -14.21 1.97
CA CYS A 102 14.44 -14.57 3.15
C CYS A 102 12.97 -14.15 3.02
N VAL A 103 12.09 -15.01 3.50
CA VAL A 103 10.70 -14.65 3.79
C VAL A 103 10.66 -14.15 5.24
N ILE A 104 10.48 -12.85 5.41
CA ILE A 104 10.54 -12.15 6.69
C ILE A 104 9.59 -12.78 7.71
N GLY A 105 10.02 -12.85 8.96
CA GLY A 105 9.25 -13.46 10.04
C GLY A 105 9.26 -15.00 10.05
N SER A 106 10.09 -15.63 9.19
CA SER A 106 10.19 -17.09 9.10
C SER A 106 11.62 -17.56 8.85
N GLY A 107 11.85 -18.89 8.93
CA GLY A 107 13.11 -19.51 8.53
C GLY A 107 13.16 -19.90 7.04
N LEU A 108 12.12 -19.57 6.26
CA LEU A 108 12.04 -19.92 4.84
C LEU A 108 12.93 -18.97 4.00
N LYS A 109 13.72 -19.57 3.09
CA LYS A 109 14.43 -18.85 2.03
C LYS A 109 13.95 -19.36 0.67
N THR A 110 13.77 -18.42 -0.27
CA THR A 110 13.25 -18.70 -1.61
C THR A 110 13.97 -17.85 -2.66
N SER A 111 13.55 -17.89 -3.92
CA SER A 111 14.08 -16.99 -4.95
C SER A 111 13.68 -15.54 -4.69
N PRO A 112 14.46 -14.54 -5.18
CA PRO A 112 14.15 -13.13 -4.96
C PRO A 112 12.72 -12.76 -5.36
N ARG A 113 12.25 -13.25 -6.50
CA ARG A 113 10.90 -13.05 -7.00
C ARG A 113 9.84 -13.42 -5.95
N PHE A 114 9.91 -14.63 -5.43
CA PHE A 114 8.90 -15.14 -4.50
C PHE A 114 9.07 -14.61 -3.08
N ALA A 115 10.29 -14.24 -2.67
CA ALA A 115 10.50 -13.53 -1.41
C ALA A 115 9.86 -12.14 -1.46
N ALA A 116 10.04 -11.41 -2.57
CA ALA A 116 9.40 -10.11 -2.78
C ALA A 116 7.88 -10.21 -2.71
N TRP A 117 7.27 -11.22 -3.36
CA TRP A 117 5.84 -11.48 -3.28
C TRP A 117 5.35 -11.73 -1.85
N ALA A 118 5.94 -12.70 -1.16
CA ALA A 118 5.48 -13.10 0.18
C ALA A 118 5.69 -11.98 1.22
N ASN A 119 6.80 -11.25 1.12
CA ASN A 119 7.09 -10.11 1.99
C ASN A 119 6.15 -8.93 1.70
N GLY A 120 5.85 -8.65 0.42
CA GLY A 120 4.88 -7.63 0.03
C GLY A 120 3.46 -7.96 0.50
N VAL A 121 3.00 -9.22 0.37
CA VAL A 121 1.73 -9.67 0.95
C VAL A 121 1.71 -9.44 2.46
N SER A 122 2.81 -9.75 3.17
CA SER A 122 2.90 -9.55 4.62
C SER A 122 2.86 -8.08 5.00
N ILE A 123 3.60 -7.19 4.30
CA ILE A 123 3.57 -5.74 4.57
C ILE A 123 2.15 -5.19 4.50
N HIS A 124 1.37 -5.62 3.51
CA HIS A 124 0.02 -5.08 3.24
C HIS A 124 -1.11 -5.84 3.93
N ALA A 125 -0.81 -6.94 4.65
CA ALA A 125 -1.82 -7.84 5.23
C ALA A 125 -2.82 -7.15 6.16
N ASP A 126 -2.36 -6.15 6.89
CA ASP A 126 -3.15 -5.45 7.91
C ASP A 126 -3.64 -4.07 7.50
N ASP A 127 -3.40 -3.65 6.26
CA ASP A 127 -3.74 -2.30 5.76
C ASP A 127 -3.17 -1.18 6.66
N PHE A 128 -1.97 -1.40 7.18
CA PHE A 128 -1.32 -0.55 8.17
C PHE A 128 -0.06 0.15 7.62
N ASP A 129 0.29 -0.13 6.38
CA ASP A 129 1.43 0.43 5.64
C ASP A 129 1.18 1.88 5.19
N ASP A 130 2.25 2.52 4.78
CA ASP A 130 2.24 3.91 4.35
C ASP A 130 1.37 4.14 3.11
N THR A 131 0.96 5.39 2.93
CA THR A 131 0.05 5.78 1.85
C THR A 131 0.45 7.14 1.30
N GLN A 132 0.59 7.26 -0.01
CA GLN A 132 0.64 8.56 -0.66
C GLN A 132 -0.78 9.10 -0.81
N LEU A 133 -1.04 10.28 -0.27
CA LEU A 133 -2.34 10.95 -0.37
C LEU A 133 -2.30 12.05 -1.43
N SER A 134 -3.43 12.28 -2.08
CA SER A 134 -3.58 13.42 -2.98
C SER A 134 -3.58 14.73 -2.19
N ALA A 135 -2.80 15.71 -2.64
CA ALA A 135 -2.77 17.06 -2.09
C ALA A 135 -3.57 18.08 -2.91
N ALA A 136 -4.20 17.68 -4.01
CA ALA A 136 -4.95 18.59 -4.88
C ALA A 136 -6.39 18.76 -4.39
N LYS A 137 -6.92 20.00 -4.47
CA LYS A 137 -8.28 20.34 -4.01
C LYS A 137 -9.40 19.62 -4.77
N ASP A 138 -9.13 19.23 -6.01
CA ASP A 138 -10.03 18.52 -6.92
C ASP A 138 -9.91 17.00 -6.84
N ARG A 139 -9.06 16.49 -5.93
CA ARG A 139 -8.80 15.07 -5.80
C ARG A 139 -9.35 14.53 -4.50
N VAL A 140 -9.98 13.36 -4.60
CA VAL A 140 -10.49 12.63 -3.45
C VAL A 140 -9.32 11.95 -2.71
N TYR A 141 -9.33 12.08 -1.39
CA TYR A 141 -8.38 11.47 -0.49
C TYR A 141 -8.21 9.97 -0.63
N GLY A 142 -6.98 9.48 -0.40
CA GLY A 142 -6.68 8.06 -0.27
C GLY A 142 -6.82 7.27 -1.57
N LEU A 143 -6.79 7.95 -2.72
CA LEU A 143 -6.96 7.31 -4.03
C LEU A 143 -5.65 6.88 -4.67
N LEU A 144 -4.51 7.13 -4.03
CA LEU A 144 -3.20 6.85 -4.59
C LEU A 144 -2.60 5.54 -4.06
N VAL A 145 -1.29 5.38 -4.14
CA VAL A 145 -0.62 4.11 -3.87
C VAL A 145 -0.20 3.94 -2.41
N HIS A 146 0.10 2.71 -2.03
CA HIS A 146 0.90 2.35 -0.86
C HIS A 146 2.35 2.16 -1.33
N PRO A 147 3.22 3.18 -1.20
CA PRO A 147 4.45 3.21 -2.00
C PRO A 147 5.57 2.29 -1.52
N THR A 148 5.60 1.95 -0.24
CA THR A 148 6.66 1.09 0.29
C THR A 148 6.48 -0.37 -0.09
N VAL A 149 5.23 -0.84 -0.20
CA VAL A 149 4.96 -2.27 -0.35
C VAL A 149 5.40 -2.87 -1.68
N PRO A 150 5.35 -2.20 -2.84
CA PRO A 150 5.91 -2.74 -4.07
C PRO A 150 7.44 -2.68 -4.12
N VAL A 151 8.03 -1.66 -3.50
CA VAL A 151 9.44 -1.29 -3.68
C VAL A 151 10.35 -2.00 -2.68
N LEU A 152 10.07 -1.86 -1.38
CA LEU A 152 10.95 -2.37 -0.31
C LEU A 152 11.21 -3.88 -0.39
N PRO A 153 10.20 -4.77 -0.51
CA PRO A 153 10.45 -6.20 -0.53
C PRO A 153 11.18 -6.64 -1.80
N ALA A 154 11.00 -5.95 -2.93
CA ALA A 154 11.68 -6.24 -4.16
C ALA A 154 13.20 -6.01 -4.06
N ILE A 155 13.61 -4.80 -3.63
CA ILE A 155 15.04 -4.49 -3.48
C ILE A 155 15.69 -5.24 -2.32
N PHE A 156 14.95 -5.50 -1.24
CA PHE A 156 15.44 -6.31 -0.13
C PHE A 156 15.78 -7.73 -0.60
N ALA A 157 14.83 -8.40 -1.28
CA ALA A 157 15.04 -9.74 -1.80
C ALA A 157 16.21 -9.84 -2.80
N LEU A 158 16.38 -8.82 -3.67
CA LEU A 158 17.50 -8.76 -4.60
C LEU A 158 18.84 -8.49 -3.92
N SER A 159 18.85 -7.77 -2.79
CA SER A 159 20.09 -7.45 -2.05
C SER A 159 20.70 -8.66 -1.38
N GLU A 160 19.92 -9.67 -1.00
CA GLU A 160 20.40 -10.83 -0.24
C GLU A 160 21.38 -11.75 -1.00
N GLY A 161 21.42 -11.65 -2.30
CA GLY A 161 22.38 -12.38 -3.14
C GLY A 161 23.54 -11.54 -3.67
N ARG A 162 23.63 -10.26 -3.24
CA ARG A 162 24.55 -9.26 -3.79
C ARG A 162 25.18 -8.43 -2.69
N SER A 163 26.35 -7.85 -2.97
CA SER A 163 26.93 -6.80 -2.14
C SER A 163 26.26 -5.48 -2.49
N VAL A 164 25.46 -4.95 -1.56
CA VAL A 164 24.68 -3.71 -1.72
C VAL A 164 24.98 -2.82 -0.52
N PHE A 165 25.49 -1.62 -0.79
CA PHE A 165 25.68 -0.60 0.24
C PHE A 165 24.35 0.07 0.61
N GLY A 166 24.24 0.54 1.84
CA GLY A 166 23.04 1.22 2.32
C GLY A 166 22.63 2.43 1.48
N LYS A 167 23.58 3.22 0.99
CA LYS A 167 23.29 4.34 0.07
C LYS A 167 22.68 3.87 -1.26
N GLU A 168 23.12 2.76 -1.80
CA GLU A 168 22.57 2.19 -3.04
C GLU A 168 21.14 1.69 -2.81
N PHE A 169 20.90 1.08 -1.65
CA PHE A 169 19.58 0.64 -1.25
C PHE A 169 18.60 1.82 -1.08
N ILE A 170 19.03 2.88 -0.38
CA ILE A 170 18.27 4.12 -0.20
C ILE A 170 17.96 4.76 -1.57
N LEU A 171 18.95 4.85 -2.45
CA LEU A 171 18.79 5.41 -3.80
C LEU A 171 17.76 4.61 -4.61
N ALA A 172 17.87 3.28 -4.63
CA ALA A 172 16.93 2.41 -5.33
C ALA A 172 15.52 2.54 -4.76
N TYR A 173 15.38 2.59 -3.44
CA TYR A 173 14.10 2.78 -2.76
C TYR A 173 13.42 4.09 -3.18
N HIS A 174 14.12 5.22 -3.10
CA HIS A 174 13.56 6.53 -3.44
C HIS A 174 13.24 6.64 -4.94
N ALA A 175 14.09 6.11 -5.82
CA ALA A 175 13.80 6.10 -7.26
C ALA A 175 12.53 5.29 -7.58
N GLY A 176 12.33 4.16 -6.93
CA GLY A 176 11.12 3.35 -7.09
C GLY A 176 9.86 4.06 -6.61
N VAL A 177 9.88 4.56 -5.39
CA VAL A 177 8.74 5.29 -4.80
C VAL A 177 8.39 6.53 -5.64
N GLU A 178 9.40 7.28 -6.09
CA GLU A 178 9.17 8.47 -6.93
C GLU A 178 8.46 8.12 -8.23
N VAL A 179 8.93 7.08 -8.93
CA VAL A 179 8.35 6.66 -10.22
C VAL A 179 6.91 6.21 -10.07
N GLU A 180 6.59 5.33 -9.12
CA GLU A 180 5.21 4.85 -8.98
C GLU A 180 4.24 5.93 -8.53
N CYS A 181 4.67 6.79 -7.62
CA CYS A 181 3.83 7.88 -7.13
C CYS A 181 3.52 8.89 -8.24
N LYS A 182 4.50 9.24 -9.09
CA LYS A 182 4.27 10.16 -10.22
C LYS A 182 3.39 9.53 -11.31
N ILE A 183 3.51 8.23 -11.56
CA ILE A 183 2.61 7.50 -12.46
C ILE A 183 1.18 7.49 -11.88
N ALA A 184 1.05 7.24 -10.57
CA ALA A 184 -0.25 7.24 -9.90
C ALA A 184 -0.89 8.64 -9.88
N GLU A 185 -0.12 9.71 -9.67
CA GLU A 185 -0.61 11.08 -9.79
C GLU A 185 -1.10 11.37 -11.21
N ALA A 186 -0.34 10.98 -12.22
CA ALA A 186 -0.67 11.25 -13.61
C ALA A 186 -1.97 10.55 -14.06
N ILE A 187 -2.25 9.33 -13.58
CA ILE A 187 -3.43 8.54 -14.00
C ILE A 187 -4.67 8.78 -13.13
N SER A 188 -4.49 9.40 -11.95
CA SER A 188 -5.58 9.68 -11.00
C SER A 188 -6.40 10.91 -11.41
N PRO A 189 -7.66 11.05 -10.91
CA PRO A 189 -8.37 10.14 -9.99
C PRO A 189 -9.19 9.06 -10.72
N ARG A 190 -9.41 9.17 -12.04
CA ARG A 190 -10.32 8.33 -12.81
C ARG A 190 -9.99 6.84 -12.68
N HIS A 191 -8.72 6.48 -12.83
CA HIS A 191 -8.25 5.11 -12.73
C HIS A 191 -8.74 4.40 -11.45
N TYR A 192 -8.62 5.06 -10.30
CA TYR A 192 -9.11 4.53 -9.04
C TYR A 192 -10.64 4.47 -9.00
N GLN A 193 -11.32 5.50 -9.52
CA GLN A 193 -12.78 5.57 -9.58
C GLN A 193 -13.36 4.46 -10.47
N ASP A 194 -12.70 4.12 -11.56
CA ASP A 194 -13.07 3.04 -12.47
C ASP A 194 -12.87 1.63 -11.87
N GLY A 195 -12.38 1.53 -10.62
CA GLY A 195 -12.30 0.28 -9.87
C GLY A 195 -10.90 -0.37 -9.81
N PHE A 196 -9.87 0.29 -10.30
CA PHE A 196 -8.51 -0.22 -10.20
C PHE A 196 -7.88 0.03 -8.83
N HIS A 197 -7.09 -0.92 -8.34
CA HIS A 197 -6.24 -0.76 -7.16
C HIS A 197 -4.88 -0.18 -7.58
N SER A 198 -4.67 1.11 -7.36
CA SER A 198 -3.48 1.83 -7.85
C SER A 198 -2.16 1.19 -7.40
N THR A 199 -2.09 0.62 -6.20
CA THR A 199 -0.89 -0.11 -5.73
C THR A 199 -0.58 -1.33 -6.62
N GLY A 200 -1.61 -2.07 -7.03
CA GLY A 200 -1.44 -3.23 -7.92
C GLY A 200 -1.12 -2.86 -9.36
N THR A 201 -1.52 -1.67 -9.82
CA THR A 201 -1.36 -1.25 -11.21
C THR A 201 -0.17 -0.32 -11.44
N CYS A 202 0.10 0.63 -10.54
CA CYS A 202 1.23 1.56 -10.63
C CYS A 202 2.48 1.05 -9.89
N GLY A 203 2.29 0.32 -8.79
CA GLY A 203 3.37 -0.25 -7.99
C GLY A 203 4.35 -1.16 -8.74
N PRO A 204 3.94 -1.94 -9.75
CA PRO A 204 4.88 -2.69 -10.59
C PRO A 204 5.97 -1.81 -11.22
N PHE A 205 5.64 -0.59 -11.65
CA PHE A 205 6.63 0.36 -12.20
C PHE A 205 7.59 0.86 -11.11
N GLY A 206 7.12 1.09 -9.88
CA GLY A 206 7.98 1.44 -8.74
C GLY A 206 8.95 0.31 -8.41
N SER A 207 8.44 -0.91 -8.31
CA SER A 207 9.27 -2.11 -8.13
C SER A 207 10.30 -2.26 -9.25
N ALA A 208 9.89 -2.10 -10.51
CA ALA A 208 10.79 -2.18 -11.68
C ALA A 208 11.87 -1.09 -11.64
N ALA A 209 11.50 0.16 -11.36
CA ALA A 209 12.45 1.27 -11.24
C ALA A 209 13.50 1.02 -10.15
N ALA A 210 13.06 0.56 -8.98
CA ALA A 210 13.94 0.22 -7.87
C ALA A 210 14.88 -0.95 -8.21
N CYS A 211 14.35 -2.01 -8.84
CA CYS A 211 15.14 -3.17 -9.25
C CYS A 211 16.19 -2.80 -10.30
N THR A 212 15.81 -2.03 -11.33
CA THR A 212 16.75 -1.62 -12.39
C THR A 212 17.83 -0.69 -11.86
N LYS A 213 17.47 0.21 -10.92
CA LYS A 213 18.44 1.07 -10.22
C LYS A 213 19.42 0.26 -9.41
N LEU A 214 18.95 -0.68 -8.58
CA LEU A 214 19.78 -1.55 -7.75
C LEU A 214 20.73 -2.42 -8.60
N LEU A 215 20.24 -2.92 -9.74
CA LEU A 215 20.98 -3.74 -10.67
C LEU A 215 21.89 -2.94 -11.60
N ARG A 216 21.88 -1.60 -11.51
CA ARG A 216 22.66 -0.67 -12.34
C ARG A 216 22.45 -0.91 -13.84
N PHE A 217 21.19 -1.10 -14.25
CA PHE A 217 20.83 -1.27 -15.66
C PHE A 217 21.06 0.02 -16.43
N ASP A 218 21.42 -0.14 -17.70
CA ASP A 218 21.42 0.95 -18.67
C ASP A 218 19.99 1.36 -19.05
N LEU A 219 19.86 2.42 -19.85
CA LEU A 219 18.56 2.95 -20.26
C LEU A 219 17.72 1.91 -21.04
N SER A 220 18.34 1.18 -21.98
CA SER A 220 17.61 0.20 -22.79
C SER A 220 17.02 -0.92 -21.92
N LYS A 221 17.80 -1.48 -21.00
CA LYS A 221 17.32 -2.49 -20.06
C LYS A 221 16.24 -1.93 -19.14
N THR A 222 16.36 -0.69 -18.69
CA THR A 222 15.36 -0.03 -17.85
C THR A 222 14.04 0.13 -18.60
N LEU A 223 14.07 0.57 -19.87
CA LEU A 223 12.88 0.70 -20.71
C LEU A 223 12.22 -0.65 -21.00
N ASN A 224 13.01 -1.68 -21.32
CA ASN A 224 12.49 -3.03 -21.50
C ASN A 224 11.85 -3.58 -20.20
N THR A 225 12.42 -3.26 -19.04
CA THR A 225 11.82 -3.66 -17.73
C THR A 225 10.48 -2.97 -17.52
N PHE A 226 10.36 -1.68 -17.86
CA PHE A 226 9.07 -0.95 -17.80
C PHE A 226 8.04 -1.55 -18.77
N GLY A 227 8.46 -1.87 -20.02
CA GLY A 227 7.58 -2.49 -20.99
C GLY A 227 7.04 -3.85 -20.54
N LEU A 228 7.90 -4.68 -19.94
CA LEU A 228 7.52 -6.01 -19.46
C LEU A 228 6.63 -5.94 -18.20
N VAL A 229 6.97 -5.06 -17.25
CA VAL A 229 6.21 -4.94 -16.00
C VAL A 229 4.81 -4.37 -16.20
N ALA A 230 4.62 -3.51 -17.19
CA ALA A 230 3.29 -2.99 -17.54
C ALA A 230 2.29 -4.09 -17.89
N SER A 231 2.77 -5.18 -18.51
CA SER A 231 1.93 -6.35 -18.85
C SER A 231 1.57 -7.21 -17.64
N GLN A 232 2.16 -6.95 -16.48
CA GLN A 232 1.87 -7.61 -15.20
C GLN A 232 1.07 -6.70 -14.25
N SER A 233 0.79 -5.47 -14.65
CA SER A 233 -0.02 -4.53 -13.88
C SER A 233 -1.46 -5.03 -13.77
N GLY A 234 -2.00 -5.05 -12.55
CA GLY A 234 -3.37 -5.49 -12.32
C GLY A 234 -3.78 -5.35 -10.86
N GLY A 235 -5.08 -5.29 -10.64
CA GLY A 235 -5.66 -5.19 -9.30
C GLY A 235 -7.00 -4.49 -9.33
N LEU A 236 -7.99 -5.06 -8.63
CA LEU A 236 -9.35 -4.54 -8.58
C LEU A 236 -9.76 -4.22 -7.14
N ARG A 237 -10.40 -3.07 -6.96
CA ARG A 237 -10.90 -2.59 -5.67
C ARG A 237 -12.04 -3.43 -5.10
N GLU A 238 -12.75 -4.18 -5.93
CA GLU A 238 -13.80 -5.10 -5.47
C GLU A 238 -13.24 -6.14 -4.47
N ASN A 239 -11.94 -6.41 -4.53
CA ASN A 239 -11.26 -7.27 -3.58
C ASN A 239 -10.84 -6.59 -2.26
N PHE A 240 -11.19 -5.32 -2.03
CA PHE A 240 -10.90 -4.68 -0.76
C PHE A 240 -11.70 -5.35 0.37
N GLY A 241 -11.04 -5.58 1.50
CA GLY A 241 -11.61 -6.36 2.58
C GLY A 241 -11.37 -7.88 2.47
N THR A 242 -10.67 -8.35 1.44
CA THR A 242 -10.26 -9.76 1.30
C THR A 242 -8.73 -9.90 1.28
N MET A 243 -8.22 -11.13 1.43
CA MET A 243 -6.79 -11.44 1.30
C MET A 243 -6.24 -11.16 -0.11
N THR A 244 -7.10 -10.90 -1.10
CA THR A 244 -6.68 -10.56 -2.46
C THR A 244 -6.12 -9.12 -2.54
N LYS A 245 -6.54 -8.20 -1.65
CA LYS A 245 -5.95 -6.86 -1.61
C LYS A 245 -4.44 -6.92 -1.33
N PRO A 246 -3.93 -7.54 -0.24
CA PRO A 246 -2.49 -7.70 -0.02
C PRO A 246 -1.80 -8.56 -1.09
N PHE A 247 -2.49 -9.54 -1.69
CA PHE A 247 -1.94 -10.27 -2.83
C PHE A 247 -1.58 -9.33 -3.99
N GLN A 248 -2.45 -8.39 -4.36
CA GLN A 248 -2.21 -7.43 -5.45
C GLN A 248 -0.95 -6.59 -5.19
N ALA A 249 -0.76 -6.13 -3.96
CA ALA A 249 0.42 -5.36 -3.56
C ALA A 249 1.72 -6.19 -3.57
N GLY A 250 1.67 -7.42 -3.06
CA GLY A 250 2.80 -8.35 -3.13
C GLY A 250 3.14 -8.74 -4.58
N HIS A 251 2.13 -8.92 -5.42
CA HIS A 251 2.32 -9.18 -6.85
C HIS A 251 3.00 -8.02 -7.57
N ALA A 252 2.72 -6.78 -7.18
CA ALA A 252 3.44 -5.62 -7.71
C ALA A 252 4.94 -5.67 -7.40
N ALA A 253 5.33 -6.06 -6.19
CA ALA A 253 6.73 -6.26 -5.83
C ALA A 253 7.39 -7.40 -6.62
N GLU A 254 6.71 -8.53 -6.74
CA GLU A 254 7.15 -9.69 -7.52
C GLU A 254 7.39 -9.34 -8.98
N SER A 255 6.48 -8.58 -9.58
CA SER A 255 6.49 -8.23 -11.00
C SER A 255 7.74 -7.46 -11.41
N GLY A 256 8.20 -6.51 -10.57
CA GLY A 256 9.43 -5.77 -10.81
C GLY A 256 10.66 -6.66 -10.79
N VAL A 257 10.76 -7.56 -9.79
CA VAL A 257 11.88 -8.52 -9.70
C VAL A 257 11.90 -9.45 -10.91
N ALA A 258 10.75 -10.07 -11.24
CA ALA A 258 10.66 -10.99 -12.37
C ALA A 258 11.02 -10.31 -13.71
N SER A 259 10.53 -9.08 -13.90
CA SER A 259 10.83 -8.31 -15.13
C SER A 259 12.31 -7.98 -15.23
N ALA A 260 12.93 -7.51 -14.13
CA ALA A 260 14.35 -7.17 -14.13
C ALA A 260 15.23 -8.41 -14.35
N GLU A 261 14.91 -9.56 -13.74
CA GLU A 261 15.66 -10.81 -13.93
C GLU A 261 15.53 -11.32 -15.39
N LEU A 262 14.35 -11.26 -16.00
CA LEU A 262 14.15 -11.67 -17.39
C LEU A 262 14.89 -10.75 -18.37
N VAL A 263 14.83 -9.42 -18.15
CA VAL A 263 15.55 -8.46 -18.99
C VAL A 263 17.07 -8.61 -18.84
N ALA A 264 17.58 -8.96 -17.66
CA ALA A 264 19.00 -9.30 -17.48
C ALA A 264 19.44 -10.46 -18.39
N LEU A 265 18.52 -11.38 -18.74
CA LEU A 265 18.75 -12.51 -19.65
C LEU A 265 18.50 -12.17 -21.12
N GLY A 266 18.12 -10.93 -21.44
CA GLY A 266 17.92 -10.47 -22.82
C GLY A 266 16.46 -10.40 -23.28
N TRP A 267 15.49 -10.42 -22.36
CA TRP A 267 14.08 -10.24 -22.70
C TRP A 267 13.82 -8.82 -23.22
N THR A 268 13.01 -8.69 -24.26
CA THR A 268 12.68 -7.41 -24.90
C THR A 268 11.21 -7.05 -24.70
N ALA A 269 10.91 -5.76 -24.66
CA ALA A 269 9.55 -5.24 -24.54
C ALA A 269 9.41 -3.87 -25.24
N ALA A 270 8.20 -3.30 -25.24
CA ALA A 270 7.93 -2.00 -25.82
C ALA A 270 8.56 -0.87 -24.97
N GLU A 271 9.41 -0.05 -25.59
CA GLU A 271 10.15 1.03 -24.90
C GLU A 271 9.33 2.31 -24.67
N GLN A 272 8.12 2.42 -25.22
CA GLN A 272 7.21 3.57 -25.09
C GLN A 272 5.91 3.17 -24.38
N ILE A 273 6.02 2.27 -23.40
CA ILE A 273 4.87 1.54 -22.84
C ILE A 273 3.89 2.45 -22.09
N LEU A 274 4.30 3.57 -21.53
CA LEU A 274 3.42 4.47 -20.78
C LEU A 274 2.52 5.28 -21.70
N GLU A 275 3.11 5.98 -22.68
CA GLU A 275 2.44 6.99 -23.52
C GLU A 275 1.91 6.47 -24.87
N ALA A 276 2.27 5.23 -25.25
CA ALA A 276 1.84 4.69 -26.54
C ALA A 276 0.32 4.55 -26.64
N GLU A 277 -0.24 4.62 -27.86
CA GLU A 277 -1.68 4.49 -28.14
C GLU A 277 -2.31 3.22 -27.53
N ARG A 278 -1.55 2.14 -27.43
CA ARG A 278 -1.93 0.87 -26.78
C ARG A 278 -1.11 0.63 -25.51
N GLY A 279 -0.61 1.71 -24.91
CA GLY A 279 0.19 1.69 -23.70
C GLY A 279 -0.63 1.78 -22.42
N PHE A 280 0.10 1.86 -21.30
CA PHE A 280 -0.48 1.81 -19.96
C PHE A 280 -1.51 2.90 -19.68
N PHE A 281 -1.18 4.18 -19.93
CA PHE A 281 -2.09 5.28 -19.62
C PHE A 281 -3.36 5.23 -20.47
N HIS A 282 -3.25 4.80 -21.74
CA HIS A 282 -4.40 4.65 -22.60
C HIS A 282 -5.31 3.50 -22.16
N ALA A 283 -4.70 2.34 -21.85
CA ALA A 283 -5.46 1.13 -21.48
C ALA A 283 -6.11 1.26 -20.11
N PHE A 284 -5.40 1.80 -19.11
CA PHE A 284 -5.82 1.80 -17.72
C PHE A 284 -6.44 3.14 -17.25
N GLY A 285 -6.12 4.26 -17.88
CA GLY A 285 -6.59 5.58 -17.46
C GLY A 285 -7.57 6.24 -18.43
N GLY A 286 -7.50 5.86 -19.70
CA GLY A 286 -8.23 6.53 -20.77
C GLY A 286 -7.75 7.97 -21.06
N THR A 287 -7.08 8.59 -20.12
CA THR A 287 -6.32 9.86 -20.21
C THR A 287 -5.31 9.89 -19.07
N PHE A 288 -4.41 10.88 -19.07
CA PHE A 288 -3.46 11.10 -17.97
C PHE A 288 -3.01 12.56 -17.96
N ASP A 289 -2.41 13.01 -16.84
CA ASP A 289 -1.79 14.35 -16.73
C ASP A 289 -0.27 14.23 -16.85
N PRO A 290 0.34 14.56 -18.01
CA PRO A 290 1.78 14.53 -18.17
C PRO A 290 2.51 15.56 -17.29
N GLY A 291 1.83 16.64 -16.87
CA GLY A 291 2.37 17.64 -15.96
C GLY A 291 2.67 17.13 -14.57
N SER A 292 2.10 15.98 -14.18
CA SER A 292 2.44 15.29 -12.93
C SER A 292 3.80 14.59 -12.99
N ILE A 293 4.36 14.35 -14.18
CA ILE A 293 5.63 13.63 -14.41
C ILE A 293 6.71 14.55 -14.94
N ILE A 294 6.43 15.29 -16.03
CA ILE A 294 7.41 16.12 -16.72
C ILE A 294 7.81 17.28 -15.81
N ASP A 295 9.12 17.47 -15.62
CA ASP A 295 9.74 18.44 -14.74
C ASP A 295 9.36 18.32 -13.24
N ARG A 296 8.76 17.17 -12.87
CA ARG A 296 8.34 16.90 -11.49
C ARG A 296 9.11 15.78 -10.80
N LEU A 297 9.80 14.91 -11.53
CA LEU A 297 10.59 13.83 -10.93
C LEU A 297 11.72 14.41 -10.07
N GLY A 298 11.66 14.14 -8.77
CA GLY A 298 12.59 14.68 -7.78
C GLY A 298 12.44 16.18 -7.51
N LYS A 299 11.38 16.86 -8.03
CA LYS A 299 11.24 18.33 -7.98
C LYS A 299 9.80 18.78 -7.66
N PRO A 300 9.36 18.74 -6.43
CA PRO A 300 10.01 18.08 -5.29
C PRO A 300 9.85 16.55 -5.34
N TRP A 301 10.70 15.84 -4.60
CA TRP A 301 10.53 14.43 -4.33
C TRP A 301 9.18 14.16 -3.65
N THR A 302 8.51 13.06 -4.01
CA THR A 302 7.19 12.72 -3.48
C THR A 302 7.15 12.65 -1.96
N PHE A 303 8.20 12.17 -1.30
CA PHE A 303 8.31 12.18 0.16
C PHE A 303 8.24 13.59 0.77
N ALA A 304 8.77 14.60 0.10
CA ALA A 304 8.69 15.99 0.54
C ALA A 304 7.33 16.63 0.20
N SER A 305 6.83 16.38 -1.02
CA SER A 305 5.52 16.90 -1.48
C SER A 305 4.99 16.06 -2.65
N PRO A 306 3.74 15.61 -2.59
CA PRO A 306 2.71 15.88 -1.58
C PRO A 306 2.94 15.20 -0.22
N GLY A 307 3.93 14.33 -0.13
CA GLY A 307 4.29 13.59 1.07
C GLY A 307 3.68 12.19 1.13
N VAL A 308 4.21 11.39 2.03
CA VAL A 308 3.76 10.03 2.32
C VAL A 308 3.31 9.97 3.77
N SER A 309 2.13 9.42 4.00
CA SER A 309 1.55 9.24 5.34
C SER A 309 1.94 7.90 5.92
N LEU A 310 2.48 7.87 7.11
CA LEU A 310 2.65 6.66 7.93
C LEU A 310 1.41 6.46 8.79
N LYS A 311 0.69 5.37 8.63
CA LYS A 311 -0.51 5.10 9.43
C LYS A 311 -0.17 4.85 10.90
N PRO A 312 -0.73 5.61 11.87
CA PRO A 312 -0.55 5.33 13.30
C PRO A 312 -1.43 4.20 13.82
N TYR A 313 -2.48 3.84 13.07
CA TYR A 313 -3.48 2.83 13.41
C TYR A 313 -3.72 1.87 12.25
N PRO A 314 -4.01 0.57 12.50
CA PRO A 314 -4.28 -0.43 11.46
C PRO A 314 -5.72 -0.31 10.93
N SER A 315 -6.09 0.87 10.43
CA SER A 315 -7.43 1.21 9.95
C SER A 315 -7.37 2.09 8.70
N GLY A 316 -8.50 2.30 8.06
CA GLY A 316 -8.60 3.22 6.92
C GLY A 316 -8.16 4.63 7.31
N SER A 317 -7.33 5.27 6.49
CA SER A 317 -6.73 6.58 6.79
C SER A 317 -7.77 7.65 7.15
N LEU A 318 -9.00 7.50 6.67
CA LEU A 318 -10.11 8.42 6.95
C LEU A 318 -10.56 8.42 8.43
N THR A 319 -10.16 7.42 9.23
CA THR A 319 -10.44 7.39 10.68
C THR A 319 -9.40 8.17 11.49
N HIS A 320 -8.19 8.35 10.94
CA HIS A 320 -7.03 8.80 11.70
C HIS A 320 -7.14 10.21 12.27
N PRO A 321 -7.73 11.23 11.60
CA PRO A 321 -7.89 12.55 12.21
C PRO A 321 -8.78 12.51 13.45
N ALA A 322 -9.93 11.82 13.38
CA ALA A 322 -10.83 11.65 14.53
C ALA A 322 -10.16 10.87 15.66
N MET A 323 -9.41 9.81 15.36
CA MET A 323 -8.67 9.03 16.36
C MET A 323 -7.57 9.84 17.03
N THR A 324 -6.80 10.61 16.26
CA THR A 324 -5.73 11.48 16.76
C THR A 324 -6.29 12.54 17.71
N GLU A 325 -7.35 13.22 17.29
CA GLU A 325 -7.98 14.25 18.10
C GLU A 325 -8.64 13.68 19.35
N LEU A 326 -9.32 12.53 19.22
CA LEU A 326 -9.91 11.85 20.38
C LEU A 326 -8.84 11.45 21.41
N ALA A 327 -7.71 10.90 20.97
CA ALA A 327 -6.61 10.54 21.88
C ALA A 327 -6.09 11.78 22.63
N ARG A 328 -5.92 12.91 21.91
CA ARG A 328 -5.53 14.19 22.50
C ARG A 328 -6.55 14.69 23.55
N LEU A 329 -7.84 14.64 23.21
CA LEU A 329 -8.92 15.08 24.12
C LEU A 329 -9.02 14.19 25.36
N ILE A 330 -8.88 12.87 25.19
CA ILE A 330 -8.84 11.91 26.32
C ILE A 330 -7.70 12.26 27.28
N ALA A 331 -6.50 12.48 26.77
CA ALA A 331 -5.34 12.80 27.60
C ALA A 331 -5.49 14.16 28.33
N ALA A 332 -5.89 15.20 27.56
CA ALA A 332 -6.03 16.57 28.11
C ALA A 332 -7.10 16.68 29.18
N ASN A 333 -8.22 15.96 29.05
CA ASN A 333 -9.37 16.04 29.93
C ASN A 333 -9.49 14.85 30.91
N LYS A 334 -8.54 13.89 30.85
CA LYS A 334 -8.52 12.67 31.69
C LYS A 334 -9.84 11.87 31.62
N ILE A 335 -10.46 11.83 30.42
CA ILE A 335 -11.77 11.21 30.22
C ILE A 335 -11.69 9.72 30.54
N GLN A 336 -12.60 9.19 31.35
CA GLN A 336 -12.75 7.78 31.63
C GLN A 336 -13.91 7.19 30.82
N PRO A 337 -13.83 5.93 30.35
CA PRO A 337 -14.88 5.30 29.51
C PRO A 337 -16.26 5.37 30.17
N ALA A 338 -16.32 5.14 31.47
CA ALA A 338 -17.58 5.15 32.23
C ALA A 338 -18.27 6.52 32.29
N GLN A 339 -17.54 7.62 32.09
CA GLN A 339 -18.06 8.98 32.05
C GLN A 339 -18.73 9.34 30.73
N VAL A 340 -18.43 8.59 29.63
CA VAL A 340 -18.93 8.90 28.30
C VAL A 340 -20.41 8.50 28.20
N GLU A 341 -21.25 9.48 27.88
CA GLU A 341 -22.66 9.28 27.54
C GLU A 341 -22.81 9.02 26.06
N LYS A 342 -22.28 9.92 25.21
CA LYS A 342 -22.39 9.88 23.75
C LYS A 342 -21.17 10.57 23.11
N VAL A 343 -20.81 10.16 21.88
CA VAL A 343 -19.84 10.86 21.03
C VAL A 343 -20.47 11.11 19.66
N ASP A 344 -20.50 12.37 19.23
CA ASP A 344 -20.88 12.76 17.88
C ASP A 344 -19.62 13.04 17.06
N VAL A 345 -19.54 12.45 15.84
CA VAL A 345 -18.43 12.59 14.90
C VAL A 345 -18.97 13.05 13.56
N GLY A 346 -18.77 14.31 13.26
CA GLY A 346 -19.11 14.92 11.98
C GLY A 346 -17.96 14.82 11.00
N ALA A 347 -18.21 14.37 9.77
CA ALA A 347 -17.23 14.26 8.70
C ALA A 347 -17.86 14.63 7.34
N ASN A 348 -17.06 14.61 6.24
CA ASN A 348 -17.60 14.81 4.91
C ASN A 348 -18.24 13.53 4.34
N HIS A 349 -19.00 13.69 3.26
CA HIS A 349 -19.72 12.59 2.61
C HIS A 349 -18.80 11.45 2.13
N ASN A 350 -17.61 11.78 1.62
CA ASN A 350 -16.65 10.75 1.18
C ASN A 350 -16.20 9.85 2.35
N MET A 351 -16.00 10.40 3.54
CA MET A 351 -15.60 9.63 4.71
C MET A 351 -16.73 8.70 5.17
N THR A 352 -17.97 9.18 5.20
CA THR A 352 -19.13 8.39 5.65
C THR A 352 -19.51 7.29 4.66
N THR A 353 -19.28 7.48 3.37
CA THR A 353 -19.56 6.45 2.34
C THR A 353 -18.42 5.44 2.15
N THR A 354 -17.22 5.73 2.67
CA THR A 354 -16.07 4.81 2.63
C THR A 354 -15.96 3.96 3.89
N LEU A 355 -16.31 4.51 5.05
CA LEU A 355 -16.29 3.82 6.34
C LEU A 355 -17.66 3.19 6.62
N LEU A 356 -17.92 2.05 5.94
CA LEU A 356 -19.26 1.47 5.81
C LEU A 356 -19.73 0.64 7.00
N HIS A 357 -18.83 0.25 7.91
CA HIS A 357 -19.13 -0.71 8.95
C HIS A 357 -19.49 -0.04 10.28
N HIS A 358 -20.77 0.27 10.49
CA HIS A 358 -21.25 0.94 11.71
C HIS A 358 -21.30 0.03 12.95
N GLN A 359 -21.44 -1.28 12.77
CA GLN A 359 -21.47 -2.28 13.84
C GLN A 359 -20.61 -3.49 13.48
N PRO A 360 -19.27 -3.33 13.41
CA PRO A 360 -18.39 -4.38 12.95
C PRO A 360 -18.41 -5.59 13.89
N ARG A 361 -18.24 -6.79 13.30
CA ARG A 361 -18.16 -8.07 13.99
C ARG A 361 -16.80 -8.74 13.86
N THR A 362 -16.03 -8.32 12.89
CA THR A 362 -14.69 -8.83 12.62
C THR A 362 -13.66 -7.71 12.65
N GLY A 363 -12.40 -8.07 12.89
CA GLY A 363 -11.30 -7.11 12.83
C GLY A 363 -11.17 -6.43 11.47
N LEU A 364 -11.52 -7.15 10.39
CA LEU A 364 -11.48 -6.61 9.04
C LEU A 364 -12.55 -5.52 8.82
N GLU A 365 -13.78 -5.75 9.26
CA GLU A 365 -14.83 -4.72 9.26
C GLU A 365 -14.46 -3.54 10.16
N ALA A 366 -13.88 -3.81 11.32
CA ALA A 366 -13.46 -2.82 12.31
C ALA A 366 -12.44 -1.81 11.74
N LYS A 367 -11.56 -2.23 10.81
CA LYS A 367 -10.61 -1.35 10.13
C LYS A 367 -11.30 -0.25 9.31
N PHE A 368 -12.55 -0.44 8.92
CA PHE A 368 -13.37 0.50 8.15
C PHE A 368 -14.61 0.97 8.92
N SER A 369 -14.51 1.04 10.27
CA SER A 369 -15.54 1.54 11.17
C SER A 369 -15.03 2.71 11.99
N MET A 370 -15.57 3.90 11.78
CA MET A 370 -15.28 5.08 12.61
C MET A 370 -15.67 4.81 14.07
N GLU A 371 -16.85 4.22 14.28
CA GLU A 371 -17.39 3.94 15.60
C GLU A 371 -16.49 2.99 16.40
N PHE A 372 -16.02 1.90 15.78
CA PHE A 372 -15.10 0.99 16.45
C PHE A 372 -13.76 1.67 16.76
N CYS A 373 -13.19 2.40 15.81
CA CYS A 373 -11.90 3.06 15.98
C CYS A 373 -11.89 4.05 17.16
N LEU A 374 -12.98 4.77 17.37
CA LEU A 374 -13.11 5.66 18.52
C LEU A 374 -13.46 4.89 19.80
N ALA A 375 -14.31 3.86 19.71
CA ALA A 375 -14.68 3.04 20.87
C ALA A 375 -13.46 2.35 21.48
N ILE A 376 -12.59 1.77 20.65
CA ILE A 376 -11.41 1.06 21.14
C ILE A 376 -10.41 2.00 21.83
N LEU A 377 -10.22 3.22 21.31
CA LEU A 377 -9.40 4.24 21.96
C LEU A 377 -9.99 4.67 23.29
N LEU A 378 -11.30 4.85 23.41
CA LEU A 378 -11.97 5.16 24.68
C LEU A 378 -11.79 4.04 25.68
N GLN A 379 -11.94 2.78 25.27
CA GLN A 379 -11.91 1.62 26.18
C GLN A 379 -10.50 1.16 26.54
N ARG A 380 -9.57 1.14 25.57
CA ARG A 380 -8.24 0.52 25.73
C ARG A 380 -7.08 1.53 25.75
N ARG A 381 -7.30 2.79 25.40
CA ARG A 381 -6.25 3.82 25.25
C ARG A 381 -5.20 3.43 24.19
N LYS A 382 -5.44 2.39 23.45
CA LYS A 382 -4.56 1.81 22.44
C LYS A 382 -5.43 1.30 21.30
N ALA A 383 -4.93 1.40 20.07
CA ALA A 383 -5.56 0.89 18.88
C ALA A 383 -4.46 0.33 17.91
N GLY A 384 -3.73 -0.66 18.39
CA GLY A 384 -2.74 -1.40 17.60
C GLY A 384 -3.34 -2.69 17.02
N LEU A 385 -2.49 -3.53 16.42
CA LEU A 385 -2.93 -4.75 15.73
C LEU A 385 -3.74 -5.70 16.64
N SER A 386 -3.33 -5.85 17.90
CA SER A 386 -4.00 -6.73 18.86
C SER A 386 -5.44 -6.27 19.16
N GLU A 387 -5.70 -4.97 19.13
CA GLU A 387 -7.02 -4.40 19.43
C GLU A 387 -8.02 -4.62 18.28
N PHE A 388 -7.54 -4.91 17.06
CA PHE A 388 -8.38 -5.24 15.91
C PHE A 388 -8.62 -6.76 15.73
N ALA A 389 -8.29 -7.59 16.73
CA ALA A 389 -8.64 -9.01 16.70
C ALA A 389 -10.15 -9.22 16.88
N ASP A 390 -10.75 -10.19 16.17
CA ASP A 390 -12.19 -10.46 16.19
C ASP A 390 -12.76 -10.59 17.60
N GLN A 391 -12.03 -11.28 18.48
CA GLN A 391 -12.43 -11.47 19.88
C GLN A 391 -12.47 -10.17 20.69
N ILE A 392 -11.65 -9.17 20.32
CA ILE A 392 -11.67 -7.85 20.95
C ILE A 392 -12.84 -7.03 20.40
N VAL A 393 -13.04 -7.06 19.07
CA VAL A 393 -14.18 -6.37 18.43
C VAL A 393 -15.51 -6.80 19.04
N GLN A 394 -15.66 -8.09 19.37
CA GLN A 394 -16.90 -8.67 19.90
C GLN A 394 -17.07 -8.51 21.41
N GLN A 395 -16.12 -7.91 22.13
CA GLN A 395 -16.27 -7.70 23.58
C GLN A 395 -17.47 -6.81 23.91
N PRO A 396 -18.27 -7.17 24.93
CA PRO A 396 -19.50 -6.42 25.25
C PRO A 396 -19.25 -4.93 25.54
N ASP A 397 -18.20 -4.58 26.26
CA ASP A 397 -17.85 -3.20 26.60
C ASP A 397 -17.43 -2.38 25.36
N VAL A 398 -16.79 -3.01 24.39
CA VAL A 398 -16.45 -2.38 23.09
C VAL A 398 -17.72 -2.15 22.26
N GLN A 399 -18.57 -3.19 22.15
CA GLN A 399 -19.84 -3.09 21.42
C GLN A 399 -20.80 -2.07 22.06
N ASP A 400 -20.82 -1.97 23.40
CA ASP A 400 -21.60 -0.95 24.11
C ASP A 400 -21.09 0.45 23.81
N MET A 401 -19.77 0.64 23.72
CA MET A 401 -19.18 1.93 23.37
C MET A 401 -19.44 2.30 21.90
N ILE A 402 -19.38 1.36 20.97
CA ILE A 402 -19.73 1.57 19.56
C ILE A 402 -21.14 2.17 19.43
N ARG A 403 -22.12 1.65 20.17
CA ARG A 403 -23.50 2.15 20.15
C ARG A 403 -23.68 3.58 20.66
N LYS A 404 -22.70 4.12 21.38
CA LYS A 404 -22.69 5.51 21.85
C LYS A 404 -22.10 6.50 20.87
N ILE A 405 -21.51 6.01 19.77
CA ILE A 405 -20.83 6.85 18.78
C ILE A 405 -21.74 7.04 17.57
N ASN A 406 -22.03 8.28 17.26
CA ASN A 406 -22.86 8.70 16.13
C ASN A 406 -21.96 9.33 15.05
N PHE A 407 -21.77 8.63 13.94
CA PHE A 407 -20.99 9.09 12.80
C PHE A 407 -21.92 9.59 11.68
N TYR A 408 -21.73 10.84 11.25
CA TYR A 408 -22.68 11.50 10.32
C TYR A 408 -21.99 12.52 9.41
N VAL A 409 -22.69 12.89 8.32
CA VAL A 409 -22.24 13.99 7.44
C VAL A 409 -22.50 15.33 8.12
N ASP A 410 -21.44 16.09 8.39
CA ASP A 410 -21.52 17.41 8.97
C ASP A 410 -21.32 18.50 7.89
N PRO A 411 -22.22 19.50 7.82
CA PRO A 411 -22.13 20.58 6.82
C PRO A 411 -20.83 21.43 6.91
N GLU A 412 -20.21 21.53 8.07
CA GLU A 412 -18.92 22.22 8.20
C GLU A 412 -17.79 21.38 7.62
N ALA A 413 -17.77 20.08 7.93
CA ALA A 413 -16.79 19.16 7.39
C ALA A 413 -16.95 19.01 5.86
N GLU A 414 -18.18 19.01 5.34
CA GLU A 414 -18.45 19.00 3.89
C GLU A 414 -17.91 20.25 3.20
N ARG A 415 -18.15 21.44 3.77
CA ARG A 415 -17.62 22.70 3.23
C ARG A 415 -16.11 22.82 3.32
N ALA A 416 -15.46 22.10 4.23
CA ALA A 416 -14.00 22.08 4.34
C ALA A 416 -13.32 21.43 3.11
N GLY A 417 -14.08 20.63 2.33
CA GLY A 417 -13.63 20.00 1.09
C GLY A 417 -13.04 18.59 1.30
N TYR A 418 -12.54 18.02 0.21
CA TYR A 418 -12.04 16.65 0.17
C TYR A 418 -10.50 16.56 0.10
N ASP A 419 -9.81 17.68 0.15
CA ASP A 419 -8.36 17.79 0.33
C ASP A 419 -7.92 17.64 1.79
N LYS A 420 -8.91 17.51 2.69
CA LYS A 420 -8.75 17.31 4.13
C LYS A 420 -9.67 16.20 4.61
N MET A 421 -9.30 15.56 5.72
CA MET A 421 -10.14 14.57 6.41
C MET A 421 -10.81 15.19 7.63
N THR A 422 -11.45 16.36 7.45
CA THR A 422 -12.05 17.12 8.55
C THR A 422 -12.98 16.24 9.38
N SER A 423 -12.65 16.13 10.65
CA SER A 423 -13.43 15.40 11.66
C SER A 423 -13.76 16.34 12.83
N LEU A 424 -15.05 16.46 13.13
CA LEU A 424 -15.58 17.30 14.20
C LEU A 424 -16.10 16.40 15.32
N LEU A 425 -15.49 16.49 16.50
CA LEU A 425 -15.80 15.66 17.65
C LEU A 425 -16.60 16.43 18.69
N LYS A 426 -17.65 15.81 19.25
CA LYS A 426 -18.37 16.27 20.43
C LYS A 426 -18.54 15.09 21.39
N ILE A 427 -17.85 15.13 22.55
CA ILE A 427 -17.90 14.09 23.57
C ILE A 427 -18.80 14.60 24.70
N HIS A 428 -19.97 13.99 24.82
CA HIS A 428 -20.93 14.30 25.89
C HIS A 428 -20.62 13.42 27.10
N LEU A 429 -20.39 14.04 28.24
CA LEU A 429 -20.15 13.36 29.51
C LEU A 429 -21.41 13.33 30.36
N LYS A 430 -21.58 12.28 31.18
CA LYS A 430 -22.75 12.11 32.09
C LYS A 430 -22.93 13.21 33.10
N ASP A 431 -21.89 14.01 33.37
CA ASP A 431 -21.97 15.18 34.27
C ASP A 431 -22.44 16.45 33.55
N GLY A 432 -22.85 16.34 32.26
CA GLY A 432 -23.34 17.45 31.43
C GLY A 432 -22.26 18.24 30.71
N ARG A 433 -20.98 17.99 30.92
CA ARG A 433 -19.91 18.62 30.13
C ARG A 433 -19.89 18.10 28.72
N VAL A 434 -19.61 18.99 27.75
CA VAL A 434 -19.38 18.65 26.35
C VAL A 434 -17.96 19.11 25.97
N ILE A 435 -17.15 18.16 25.55
CA ILE A 435 -15.77 18.39 25.10
C ILE A 435 -15.76 18.33 23.60
N THR A 436 -15.25 19.37 22.94
CA THR A 436 -15.23 19.48 21.48
C THR A 436 -13.81 19.46 20.94
N GLY A 437 -13.65 18.96 19.71
CA GLY A 437 -12.39 18.97 19.00
C GLY A 437 -12.58 18.96 17.49
N ARG A 438 -11.53 19.35 16.79
CA ARG A 438 -11.45 19.33 15.33
C ARG A 438 -10.07 18.87 14.90
N ALA A 439 -10.02 18.02 13.90
CA ALA A 439 -8.81 17.70 13.15
C ALA A 439 -9.09 17.65 11.65
N ASP A 440 -8.19 18.23 10.88
CA ASP A 440 -8.23 18.18 9.40
C ASP A 440 -7.32 17.04 8.87
N PHE A 441 -6.30 16.67 9.65
CA PHE A 441 -5.32 15.62 9.34
C PHE A 441 -5.05 14.77 10.58
N GLY A 442 -4.66 13.52 10.35
CA GLY A 442 -4.23 12.63 11.44
C GLY A 442 -2.71 12.67 11.66
N LYS A 443 -2.26 12.18 12.80
CA LYS A 443 -0.85 11.90 13.09
C LYS A 443 -0.29 10.96 12.00
N GLY A 444 0.96 11.16 11.62
CA GLY A 444 1.63 10.43 10.55
C GLY A 444 1.36 10.96 9.14
N SER A 445 0.42 11.92 8.98
CA SER A 445 0.24 12.62 7.71
C SER A 445 1.39 13.60 7.45
N PRO A 446 1.57 14.09 6.19
CA PRO A 446 2.56 15.12 5.90
C PRO A 446 2.35 16.43 6.70
N ALA A 447 1.11 16.72 7.12
CA ALA A 447 0.80 17.89 7.95
C ALA A 447 1.18 17.71 9.45
N ASP A 448 1.24 16.46 9.92
CA ASP A 448 1.67 16.10 11.30
C ASP A 448 2.52 14.81 11.24
N PRO A 449 3.74 14.87 10.69
CA PRO A 449 4.54 13.68 10.42
C PRO A 449 5.04 13.01 11.71
N MET A 450 5.21 11.69 11.66
CA MET A 450 5.89 10.96 12.72
C MET A 450 7.37 11.34 12.75
N THR A 451 7.93 11.45 13.94
CA THR A 451 9.38 11.42 14.17
C THR A 451 9.90 10.00 13.92
N PHE A 452 11.23 9.84 13.78
CA PHE A 452 11.82 8.50 13.68
C PHE A 452 11.51 7.63 14.91
N GLU A 453 11.54 8.23 16.13
CA GLU A 453 11.20 7.48 17.36
C GLU A 453 9.73 7.05 17.41
N GLU A 454 8.79 7.87 16.94
CA GLU A 454 7.39 7.46 16.84
C GLU A 454 7.20 6.31 15.84
N ALA A 455 7.93 6.32 14.73
CA ALA A 455 7.97 5.17 13.80
C ALA A 455 8.61 3.93 14.46
N ALA A 456 9.67 4.12 15.26
CA ALA A 456 10.28 3.04 16.03
C ALA A 456 9.34 2.48 17.10
N VAL A 457 8.52 3.29 17.74
CA VAL A 457 7.45 2.82 18.66
C VAL A 457 6.45 1.95 17.90
N LYS A 458 6.02 2.35 16.70
CA LYS A 458 5.15 1.53 15.84
C LYS A 458 5.84 0.21 15.47
N PHE A 459 7.11 0.25 15.05
CA PHE A 459 7.90 -0.93 14.74
C PHE A 459 7.98 -1.91 15.92
N ARG A 460 8.26 -1.42 17.15
CA ARG A 460 8.25 -2.24 18.37
C ARG A 460 6.90 -2.90 18.59
N GLY A 461 5.79 -2.18 18.37
CA GLY A 461 4.44 -2.74 18.46
C GLY A 461 4.17 -3.86 17.45
N CYS A 462 4.62 -3.71 16.20
CA CYS A 462 4.56 -4.75 15.18
C CYS A 462 5.43 -5.97 15.55
N SER A 463 6.63 -5.73 16.06
CA SER A 463 7.54 -6.80 16.51
C SER A 463 6.99 -7.55 17.72
N GLU A 464 6.38 -6.85 18.69
CA GLU A 464 5.71 -7.45 19.84
C GLU A 464 4.51 -8.33 19.39
N TYR A 465 3.70 -7.81 18.47
CA TYR A 465 2.60 -8.58 17.88
C TYR A 465 3.09 -9.85 17.16
N ALA A 466 4.24 -9.75 16.49
CA ALA A 466 4.90 -10.88 15.83
C ALA A 466 5.61 -11.82 16.80
N GLU A 467 5.65 -11.52 18.12
CA GLU A 467 6.45 -12.23 19.13
C GLU A 467 7.96 -12.28 18.77
N TRP A 468 8.44 -11.19 18.16
CA TRP A 468 9.82 -11.09 17.66
C TRP A 468 10.80 -10.79 18.79
N PRO A 469 12.01 -11.39 18.80
CA PRO A 469 12.97 -11.18 19.88
C PRO A 469 13.34 -9.69 20.03
N LYS A 470 13.17 -9.13 21.22
CA LYS A 470 13.43 -7.71 21.51
C LYS A 470 14.84 -7.25 21.12
N ALA A 471 15.84 -8.12 21.32
CA ALA A 471 17.23 -7.81 20.92
C ALA A 471 17.39 -7.66 19.40
N LYS A 472 16.64 -8.43 18.59
CA LYS A 472 16.62 -8.28 17.13
C LYS A 472 15.87 -7.01 16.75
N THR A 473 14.75 -6.72 17.43
CA THR A 473 13.94 -5.50 17.22
C THR A 473 14.79 -4.23 17.31
N GLU A 474 15.53 -4.05 18.40
CA GLU A 474 16.36 -2.85 18.58
C GLU A 474 17.50 -2.77 17.55
N LYS A 475 18.12 -3.91 17.22
CA LYS A 475 19.15 -3.95 16.16
C LYS A 475 18.63 -3.55 14.79
N ILE A 476 17.37 -3.90 14.45
CA ILE A 476 16.76 -3.50 13.17
C ILE A 476 16.50 -1.99 13.17
N ILE A 477 16.04 -1.42 14.30
CA ILE A 477 15.82 0.02 14.43
C ILE A 477 17.14 0.77 14.24
N ASP A 478 18.21 0.34 14.92
CA ASP A 478 19.55 0.95 14.80
C ASP A 478 20.11 0.81 13.37
N PHE A 479 19.92 -0.36 12.75
CA PHE A 479 20.31 -0.62 11.36
C PHE A 479 19.66 0.37 10.39
N VAL A 480 18.33 0.56 10.48
CA VAL A 480 17.62 1.48 9.59
C VAL A 480 17.98 2.95 9.91
N LYS A 481 18.19 3.28 11.17
CA LYS A 481 18.59 4.62 11.60
C LYS A 481 19.92 5.06 10.97
N THR A 482 20.84 4.13 10.78
CA THR A 482 22.18 4.38 10.22
C THR A 482 22.38 3.77 8.83
N LEU A 483 21.28 3.53 8.10
CA LEU A 483 21.28 2.76 6.85
C LEU A 483 22.26 3.28 5.81
N GLU A 484 22.45 4.60 5.69
CA GLU A 484 23.38 5.22 4.73
C GLU A 484 24.85 4.84 4.95
N SER A 485 25.21 4.43 6.17
CA SER A 485 26.57 4.00 6.53
C SER A 485 26.74 2.48 6.54
N VAL A 486 25.69 1.73 6.27
CA VAL A 486 25.73 0.25 6.26
C VAL A 486 26.52 -0.25 5.04
N PRO A 487 27.58 -1.05 5.24
CA PRO A 487 28.40 -1.56 4.14
C PRO A 487 27.73 -2.71 3.37
N GLU A 488 26.85 -3.47 4.02
CA GLU A 488 26.21 -4.67 3.46
C GLU A 488 24.77 -4.81 3.96
N VAL A 489 23.79 -4.50 3.12
CA VAL A 489 22.35 -4.56 3.49
C VAL A 489 21.91 -5.99 3.81
N ASN A 490 22.52 -7.01 3.21
CA ASN A 490 22.18 -8.41 3.46
C ASN A 490 22.41 -8.84 4.92
N THR A 491 23.17 -8.08 5.72
CA THR A 491 23.35 -8.30 7.16
C THR A 491 22.07 -8.06 7.96
N LEU A 492 21.04 -7.48 7.36
CA LEU A 492 19.70 -7.35 7.94
C LEU A 492 18.94 -8.68 7.95
N SER A 493 19.18 -9.59 6.98
CA SER A 493 18.41 -10.84 6.82
C SER A 493 18.39 -11.74 8.05
N PRO A 494 19.52 -11.97 8.78
CA PRO A 494 19.48 -12.77 10.01
C PRO A 494 18.65 -12.13 11.13
N LEU A 495 18.50 -10.81 11.11
CA LEU A 495 17.67 -10.11 12.10
C LEU A 495 16.16 -10.29 11.80
N LEU A 496 15.80 -10.51 10.53
CA LEU A 496 14.42 -10.68 10.05
C LEU A 496 14.01 -12.15 9.86
N SER A 497 14.90 -13.10 10.12
CA SER A 497 14.66 -14.55 10.01
C SER A 497 14.58 -15.20 11.38
N THR A 498 13.73 -16.24 11.49
CA THR A 498 13.81 -17.17 12.63
C THR A 498 15.06 -18.06 12.45
N GLU A 499 15.75 -18.38 13.53
CA GLU A 499 16.78 -19.42 13.50
C GLU A 499 16.12 -20.74 13.13
N LYS A 500 16.78 -21.56 12.30
CA LYS A 500 16.35 -22.94 12.13
C LYS A 500 16.49 -23.63 13.48
N GLY A 501 15.35 -24.02 14.07
CA GLY A 501 15.35 -24.97 15.15
C GLY A 501 15.90 -26.32 14.68
#